data_60c84522be0d5bc322488f15492280e6
#
_entry.id   60c84522be0d5bc322488f15492280e6
#
_cell.length_a   1.000
_cell.length_b   1.000
_cell.length_c   1.000
_cell.angle_alpha   90.00
_cell.angle_beta   90.00
_cell.angle_gamma   90.00
#
_symmetry.space_group_name_H-M   'P 1'
#
loop_
_entity.id
_entity.type
_entity.pdbx_description
1 polymer ?
#
loop_
_entity_poly.entity_id
_entity_poly.type
_entity_poly.pdbx_seq_one_letter_code
_entity_poly.pdbx_strand_id
1 'polypeptide(L)'
;MTKRNLLNRTLVAAASCLLMASASAVPVAWTDWTSIGSTSATGTMGGVGVTVTATSDMNGVSQTGCGTNFWGQLDPLDLPYTGGTVSNAPTACEQVGLSNPVSITVTFASTVKTLYMALLSVGQAGLEVTYDFNQPFSIDSEGKGFFGNDITDGLPGSGDTLRMREFHGVLLFSAPVTSLSFTTTPTEFWHAFSFARAVPEPGTLALVAAALLGAGALTRRRRLA
;
A
#
# COMPACT_ATOMS: atom_id res chain seq x y z
N MET A 1 -51.63 -9.26 16.58
CA MET A 1 -50.34 -9.34 15.88
C MET A 1 -49.88 -10.78 15.84
N THR A 2 -49.94 -11.40 14.68
CA THR A 2 -49.70 -12.84 14.49
C THR A 2 -48.21 -13.13 14.54
N LYS A 3 -47.81 -14.26 15.13
CA LYS A 3 -46.41 -14.75 15.23
C LYS A 3 -45.60 -14.70 13.90
N ARG A 4 -46.32 -14.73 12.77
CA ARG A 4 -45.76 -14.58 11.42
C ARG A 4 -45.09 -13.24 11.14
N ASN A 5 -45.61 -12.14 11.71
CA ASN A 5 -45.04 -10.81 11.49
C ASN A 5 -43.78 -10.57 12.33
N LEU A 6 -43.59 -11.27 13.46
CA LEU A 6 -42.39 -11.18 14.25
C LEU A 6 -41.22 -11.90 13.55
N LEU A 7 -41.46 -13.08 12.96
CA LEU A 7 -40.41 -13.86 12.24
C LEU A 7 -39.88 -13.10 11.03
N ASN A 8 -40.74 -12.43 10.26
CA ASN A 8 -40.33 -11.65 9.11
C ASN A 8 -39.51 -10.40 9.49
N ARG A 9 -39.82 -9.78 10.62
CA ARG A 9 -39.06 -8.63 11.11
C ARG A 9 -37.67 -9.03 11.64
N THR A 10 -37.53 -10.19 12.25
CA THR A 10 -36.25 -10.72 12.75
C THR A 10 -35.34 -11.13 11.60
N LEU A 11 -35.89 -11.68 10.53
CA LEU A 11 -35.09 -12.05 9.33
C LEU A 11 -34.59 -10.84 8.54
N VAL A 12 -35.38 -9.76 8.46
CA VAL A 12 -34.96 -8.51 7.81
C VAL A 12 -33.89 -7.80 8.67
N ALA A 13 -34.02 -7.80 9.99
CA ALA A 13 -33.02 -7.22 10.88
C ALA A 13 -31.69 -8.00 10.86
N ALA A 14 -31.71 -9.34 10.77
CA ALA A 14 -30.51 -10.16 10.64
C ALA A 14 -29.77 -9.97 9.30
N ALA A 15 -30.51 -9.76 8.21
CA ALA A 15 -29.94 -9.46 6.89
C ALA A 15 -29.27 -8.07 6.84
N SER A 16 -29.80 -7.09 7.60
CA SER A 16 -29.24 -5.74 7.65
C SER A 16 -27.95 -5.66 8.50
N CYS A 17 -27.75 -6.53 9.47
CA CYS A 17 -26.52 -6.59 10.26
C CYS A 17 -25.32 -7.20 9.53
N LEU A 18 -25.54 -7.93 8.44
CA LEU A 18 -24.45 -8.55 7.66
C LEU A 18 -23.81 -7.59 6.65
N LEU A 19 -24.27 -6.35 6.53
CA LEU A 19 -23.76 -5.36 5.59
C LEU A 19 -22.83 -4.31 6.22
N MET A 20 -22.45 -4.47 7.47
CA MET A 20 -21.34 -3.71 8.06
C MET A 20 -20.03 -4.39 7.64
N ALA A 21 -19.62 -4.16 6.39
CA ALA A 21 -18.26 -4.47 5.97
C ALA A 21 -17.34 -3.54 6.75
N SER A 22 -16.73 -4.03 7.82
CA SER A 22 -15.57 -3.39 8.41
C SER A 22 -14.53 -3.25 7.31
N ALA A 23 -13.97 -2.07 7.10
CA ALA A 23 -12.81 -1.91 6.25
C ALA A 23 -11.70 -2.78 6.85
N SER A 24 -11.47 -3.95 6.25
CA SER A 24 -10.42 -4.86 6.64
C SER A 24 -9.18 -4.50 5.81
N ALA A 25 -8.02 -4.50 6.44
CA ALA A 25 -6.78 -4.37 5.70
C ALA A 25 -6.68 -5.49 4.66
N VAL A 26 -6.27 -5.15 3.45
CA VAL A 26 -6.24 -6.07 2.31
C VAL A 26 -4.80 -6.37 1.90
N PRO A 27 -4.51 -7.60 1.41
CA PRO A 27 -3.21 -7.89 0.86
C PRO A 27 -3.01 -7.10 -0.44
N VAL A 28 -1.79 -6.61 -0.63
CA VAL A 28 -1.37 -5.93 -1.86
C VAL A 28 -0.26 -6.74 -2.54
N ALA A 29 -0.11 -6.55 -3.84
CA ALA A 29 1.01 -7.11 -4.57
C ALA A 29 2.12 -6.05 -4.63
N TRP A 30 3.19 -6.27 -3.87
CA TRP A 30 4.41 -5.47 -3.92
C TRP A 30 5.19 -5.76 -5.19
N THR A 31 6.05 -4.84 -5.59
CA THR A 31 6.91 -5.01 -6.75
C THR A 31 7.99 -6.04 -6.46
N ASP A 32 8.08 -7.04 -7.33
CA ASP A 32 9.20 -7.96 -7.49
C ASP A 32 10.22 -7.26 -8.42
N TRP A 33 11.28 -6.71 -7.84
CA TRP A 33 12.32 -5.98 -8.57
C TRP A 33 13.29 -6.96 -9.22
N THR A 34 13.35 -6.96 -10.55
CA THR A 34 14.17 -7.91 -11.34
C THR A 34 15.51 -7.32 -11.79
N SER A 35 15.61 -6.00 -11.89
CA SER A 35 16.85 -5.31 -12.26
C SER A 35 16.87 -3.91 -11.67
N ILE A 36 18.01 -3.51 -11.10
CA ILE A 36 18.25 -2.16 -10.59
C ILE A 36 19.64 -1.71 -11.02
N GLY A 37 19.67 -0.65 -11.81
CA GLY A 37 20.89 0.06 -12.24
C GLY A 37 21.02 1.41 -11.53
N SER A 38 21.99 2.21 -11.93
CA SER A 38 22.22 3.52 -11.31
C SER A 38 21.11 4.54 -11.58
N THR A 39 20.50 4.50 -12.77
CA THR A 39 19.46 5.45 -13.20
C THR A 39 18.14 4.80 -13.58
N SER A 40 18.01 3.49 -13.37
CA SER A 40 16.78 2.78 -13.73
C SER A 40 16.57 1.54 -12.89
N ALA A 41 15.28 1.18 -12.69
CA ALA A 41 14.91 -0.11 -12.11
C ALA A 41 13.70 -0.68 -12.87
N THR A 42 13.60 -2.01 -12.92
CA THR A 42 12.46 -2.70 -13.52
C THR A 42 12.00 -3.83 -12.63
N GLY A 43 10.70 -4.07 -12.63
CA GLY A 43 10.08 -5.14 -11.86
C GLY A 43 8.65 -5.41 -12.29
N THR A 44 7.96 -6.22 -11.50
CA THR A 44 6.57 -6.60 -11.75
C THR A 44 5.75 -6.48 -10.46
N MET A 45 4.64 -5.77 -10.52
CA MET A 45 3.74 -5.50 -9.41
C MET A 45 2.39 -6.16 -9.68
N GLY A 46 2.19 -7.38 -9.17
CA GLY A 46 0.96 -8.16 -9.39
C GLY A 46 0.60 -8.31 -10.86
N GLY A 47 1.58 -8.64 -11.72
CA GLY A 47 1.41 -8.81 -13.17
C GLY A 47 1.47 -7.51 -13.97
N VAL A 48 1.63 -6.35 -13.34
CA VAL A 48 1.85 -5.06 -14.01
C VAL A 48 3.33 -4.74 -14.03
N GLY A 49 3.91 -4.56 -15.22
CA GLY A 49 5.31 -4.13 -15.35
C GLY A 49 5.50 -2.74 -14.76
N VAL A 50 6.59 -2.56 -14.02
CA VAL A 50 7.02 -1.29 -13.40
C VAL A 50 8.39 -0.93 -13.93
N THR A 51 8.54 0.31 -14.38
CA THR A 51 9.82 0.87 -14.82
C THR A 51 10.06 2.17 -14.08
N VAL A 52 11.20 2.28 -13.42
CA VAL A 52 11.70 3.49 -12.79
C VAL A 52 12.79 4.07 -13.67
N THR A 53 12.76 5.38 -13.90
CA THR A 53 13.84 6.15 -14.53
C THR A 53 14.20 7.33 -13.66
N ALA A 54 15.50 7.59 -13.52
CA ALA A 54 16.05 8.67 -12.73
C ALA A 54 16.84 9.64 -13.61
N THR A 55 16.83 10.92 -13.29
CA THR A 55 17.59 11.96 -14.03
C THR A 55 19.09 11.94 -13.72
N SER A 56 19.48 11.30 -12.63
CA SER A 56 20.86 11.13 -12.17
C SER A 56 20.99 9.83 -11.39
N ASP A 57 22.21 9.49 -10.98
CA ASP A 57 22.49 8.31 -10.17
C ASP A 57 21.67 8.33 -8.87
N MET A 58 20.90 7.28 -8.65
CA MET A 58 20.13 7.05 -7.43
C MET A 58 21.04 6.81 -6.21
N ASN A 59 22.19 6.17 -6.44
CA ASN A 59 23.33 6.01 -5.52
C ASN A 59 23.02 5.34 -4.17
N GLY A 60 21.81 4.81 -4.01
CA GLY A 60 21.39 4.10 -2.82
C GLY A 60 21.61 2.59 -2.93
N VAL A 61 21.78 1.92 -1.79
CA VAL A 61 21.86 0.46 -1.73
C VAL A 61 20.49 -0.13 -2.08
N SER A 62 20.45 -0.85 -3.19
CA SER A 62 19.24 -1.49 -3.71
C SER A 62 19.35 -3.00 -3.62
N GLN A 63 18.22 -3.71 -3.55
CA GLN A 63 18.15 -5.17 -3.50
C GLN A 63 17.01 -5.67 -4.38
N THR A 64 17.26 -6.79 -5.10
CA THR A 64 16.29 -7.50 -5.96
C THR A 64 16.04 -8.93 -5.49
N GLY A 65 16.32 -9.25 -4.25
CA GLY A 65 16.20 -10.62 -3.72
C GLY A 65 16.86 -10.74 -2.36
N CYS A 66 17.41 -11.90 -2.03
CA CYS A 66 17.96 -12.17 -0.71
C CYS A 66 19.03 -11.17 -0.27
N GLY A 67 18.92 -10.73 0.97
CA GLY A 67 19.75 -9.72 1.62
C GLY A 67 19.19 -9.43 3.00
N THR A 68 19.37 -8.22 3.49
CA THR A 68 18.76 -7.78 4.73
C THR A 68 17.30 -7.36 4.48
N ASN A 69 16.39 -7.90 5.27
CA ASN A 69 15.02 -7.40 5.27
C ASN A 69 14.93 -6.10 6.09
N PHE A 70 14.98 -4.97 5.41
CA PHE A 70 14.85 -3.65 6.04
C PHE A 70 13.39 -3.21 6.28
N TRP A 71 12.39 -3.96 5.76
CA TRP A 71 10.97 -3.68 5.97
C TRP A 71 10.44 -4.19 7.32
N GLY A 72 11.34 -4.59 8.21
CA GLY A 72 11.00 -4.98 9.58
C GLY A 72 10.54 -3.79 10.42
N GLN A 73 9.85 -4.09 11.50
CA GLN A 73 9.44 -3.14 12.54
C GLN A 73 10.16 -3.49 13.86
N LEU A 74 10.48 -2.49 14.66
CA LEU A 74 11.14 -2.70 15.96
C LEU A 74 10.14 -2.99 17.08
N ASP A 75 8.95 -2.42 16.99
CA ASP A 75 7.89 -2.59 17.98
C ASP A 75 6.72 -3.34 17.34
N PRO A 76 6.23 -4.44 17.92
CA PRO A 76 5.10 -5.20 17.38
C PRO A 76 3.78 -4.42 17.40
N LEU A 77 3.69 -3.32 18.13
CA LEU A 77 2.52 -2.44 18.17
C LEU A 77 2.62 -1.27 17.20
N ASP A 78 3.78 -1.08 16.59
CA ASP A 78 4.07 0.01 15.66
C ASP A 78 4.24 -0.58 14.26
N LEU A 79 3.25 -0.39 13.41
CA LEU A 79 3.08 -1.11 12.14
C LEU A 79 3.29 -0.18 10.93
N PRO A 80 4.53 0.26 10.64
CA PRO A 80 4.79 1.24 9.59
C PRO A 80 4.28 0.80 8.20
N TYR A 81 4.25 -0.50 7.94
CA TYR A 81 3.90 -1.02 6.61
C TYR A 81 2.57 -1.79 6.57
N THR A 82 1.92 -1.99 7.71
CA THR A 82 0.68 -2.77 7.81
C THR A 82 -0.35 -2.16 8.78
N GLY A 83 -0.10 -0.96 9.27
CA GLY A 83 -0.97 -0.26 10.21
C GLY A 83 -2.22 0.38 9.59
N GLY A 84 -2.25 0.50 8.25
CA GLY A 84 -3.33 1.14 7.52
C GLY A 84 -4.25 0.16 6.80
N THR A 85 -4.54 0.46 5.53
CA THR A 85 -5.39 -0.38 4.67
C THR A 85 -4.64 -1.57 4.07
N VAL A 86 -3.32 -1.63 4.19
CA VAL A 86 -2.46 -2.71 3.70
C VAL A 86 -2.22 -3.74 4.80
N SER A 87 -2.34 -5.04 4.49
CA SER A 87 -2.18 -6.14 5.45
C SER A 87 -0.85 -6.90 5.37
N ASN A 88 0.01 -6.57 4.40
CA ASN A 88 1.32 -7.22 4.21
C ASN A 88 2.41 -6.19 3.88
N ALA A 89 3.55 -6.31 4.56
CA ALA A 89 4.72 -5.47 4.29
C ALA A 89 5.31 -5.74 2.89
N PRO A 90 6.16 -4.84 2.35
CA PRO A 90 6.90 -5.08 1.13
C PRO A 90 7.66 -6.41 1.14
N THR A 91 7.91 -6.94 -0.05
CA THR A 91 8.68 -8.18 -0.22
C THR A 91 10.04 -8.04 0.45
N ALA A 92 10.37 -8.99 1.29
CA ALA A 92 11.62 -8.99 2.01
C ALA A 92 12.81 -8.90 1.04
N CYS A 93 13.79 -8.09 1.40
CA CYS A 93 15.00 -7.88 0.60
C CYS A 93 14.78 -7.26 -0.79
N GLU A 94 13.69 -6.55 -1.00
CA GLU A 94 13.42 -5.89 -2.28
C GLU A 94 13.13 -4.41 -2.11
N GLN A 95 14.01 -3.57 -2.63
CA GLN A 95 13.89 -2.12 -2.55
C GLN A 95 14.75 -1.40 -3.56
N VAL A 96 14.31 -0.22 -3.98
CA VAL A 96 15.12 0.74 -4.74
C VAL A 96 15.66 1.78 -3.77
N GLY A 97 16.97 1.84 -3.61
CA GLY A 97 17.65 2.77 -2.72
C GLY A 97 18.00 4.09 -3.41
N LEU A 98 17.92 5.17 -2.64
CA LEU A 98 18.30 6.52 -3.04
C LEU A 98 19.27 7.11 -2.01
N SER A 99 20.12 8.04 -2.46
CA SER A 99 20.97 8.87 -1.59
C SER A 99 21.06 10.30 -2.08
N ASN A 100 21.06 10.52 -3.38
CA ASN A 100 21.19 11.85 -3.98
C ASN A 100 19.84 12.52 -4.25
N PRO A 101 19.80 13.84 -4.35
CA PRO A 101 18.69 14.56 -4.94
C PRO A 101 18.47 14.07 -6.37
N VAL A 102 17.28 13.63 -6.67
CA VAL A 102 16.98 13.03 -7.97
C VAL A 102 15.52 13.27 -8.36
N SER A 103 15.26 13.40 -9.65
CA SER A 103 13.91 13.33 -10.20
C SER A 103 13.66 11.91 -10.72
N ILE A 104 12.62 11.30 -10.23
CA ILE A 104 12.20 9.94 -10.56
C ILE A 104 10.91 9.99 -11.37
N THR A 105 10.84 9.18 -12.42
CA THR A 105 9.60 8.87 -13.12
C THR A 105 9.38 7.36 -13.08
N VAL A 106 8.22 6.97 -12.58
CA VAL A 106 7.76 5.57 -12.53
C VAL A 106 6.68 5.40 -13.58
N THR A 107 6.82 4.41 -14.45
CA THR A 107 5.84 4.08 -15.49
C THR A 107 5.29 2.67 -15.24
N PHE A 108 3.99 2.52 -15.33
CA PHE A 108 3.27 1.26 -15.19
C PHE A 108 2.79 0.78 -16.56
N ALA A 109 2.98 -0.50 -16.87
CA ALA A 109 2.56 -1.09 -18.14
C ALA A 109 1.03 -1.05 -18.39
N SER A 110 0.25 -0.83 -17.34
CA SER A 110 -1.20 -0.60 -17.41
C SER A 110 -1.64 0.32 -16.27
N THR A 111 -2.85 0.86 -16.37
CA THR A 111 -3.41 1.74 -15.32
C THR A 111 -3.52 1.00 -13.99
N VAL A 112 -2.94 1.58 -12.94
CA VAL A 112 -3.06 1.15 -11.55
C VAL A 112 -4.13 2.02 -10.89
N LYS A 113 -5.21 1.40 -10.41
CA LYS A 113 -6.36 2.13 -9.83
C LYS A 113 -6.07 2.67 -8.43
N THR A 114 -5.31 1.92 -7.66
CA THR A 114 -4.88 2.26 -6.30
C THR A 114 -3.43 1.86 -6.17
N LEU A 115 -2.58 2.86 -5.99
CA LEU A 115 -1.13 2.67 -5.87
C LEU A 115 -0.70 2.94 -4.44
N TYR A 116 0.10 2.04 -3.89
CA TYR A 116 0.79 2.21 -2.63
C TYR A 116 2.29 2.40 -2.87
N MET A 117 2.92 3.23 -2.05
CA MET A 117 4.36 3.42 -2.04
C MET A 117 4.87 3.27 -0.62
N ALA A 118 5.63 2.23 -0.34
CA ALA A 118 6.35 2.12 0.92
C ALA A 118 7.63 2.95 0.85
N LEU A 119 7.88 3.69 1.93
CA LEU A 119 9.08 4.47 2.17
C LEU A 119 9.82 3.93 3.39
N LEU A 120 11.13 3.89 3.31
CA LEU A 120 11.99 3.30 4.31
C LEU A 120 13.13 4.26 4.65
N SER A 121 13.25 4.63 5.93
CA SER A 121 14.33 5.45 6.49
C SER A 121 14.54 6.77 5.74
N VAL A 122 13.46 7.52 5.48
CA VAL A 122 13.55 8.79 4.74
C VAL A 122 13.77 9.95 5.70
N GLY A 123 14.88 10.66 5.51
CA GLY A 123 15.37 11.66 6.45
C GLY A 123 16.06 11.02 7.65
N GLN A 124 16.57 11.86 8.52
CA GLN A 124 17.19 11.44 9.79
C GLN A 124 17.13 12.56 10.79
N ALA A 125 17.50 12.28 12.04
CA ALA A 125 17.59 13.31 13.08
C ALA A 125 18.46 14.50 12.62
N GLY A 126 17.84 15.67 12.52
CA GLY A 126 18.50 16.90 12.07
C GLY A 126 18.58 17.10 10.56
N LEU A 127 18.13 16.16 9.76
CA LEU A 127 18.06 16.27 8.30
C LEU A 127 16.66 15.92 7.78
N GLU A 128 15.94 16.92 7.33
CA GLU A 128 14.64 16.73 6.68
C GLU A 128 14.82 16.45 5.19
N VAL A 129 14.24 15.35 4.72
CA VAL A 129 14.15 15.01 3.29
C VAL A 129 12.74 15.27 2.81
N THR A 130 12.65 15.87 1.64
CA THR A 130 11.38 16.20 0.98
C THR A 130 11.19 15.32 -0.24
N TYR A 131 10.00 14.74 -0.36
CA TYR A 131 9.49 14.16 -1.59
C TYR A 131 8.39 15.09 -2.13
N ASP A 132 8.54 15.51 -3.38
CA ASP A 132 7.58 16.36 -4.10
C ASP A 132 7.02 15.58 -5.28
N PHE A 133 5.75 15.19 -5.19
CA PHE A 133 5.08 14.32 -6.16
C PHE A 133 4.28 15.15 -7.18
N ASN A 134 4.02 14.58 -8.34
CA ASN A 134 3.17 15.19 -9.36
C ASN A 134 1.66 14.98 -9.13
N GLN A 135 1.27 14.40 -7.99
CA GLN A 135 -0.14 14.19 -7.63
C GLN A 135 -0.31 13.99 -6.11
N PRO A 136 -1.50 14.28 -5.58
CA PRO A 136 -1.75 14.18 -4.15
C PRO A 136 -1.76 12.72 -3.66
N PHE A 137 -1.40 12.55 -2.40
CA PHE A 137 -1.40 11.30 -1.67
C PHE A 137 -2.01 11.46 -0.28
N SER A 138 -2.21 10.35 0.41
CA SER A 138 -2.43 10.30 1.85
C SER A 138 -1.42 9.34 2.49
N ILE A 139 -1.07 9.56 3.76
CA ILE A 139 -0.31 8.59 4.54
C ILE A 139 -1.30 7.49 4.96
N ASP A 140 -1.06 6.24 4.52
CA ASP A 140 -1.87 5.08 4.87
C ASP A 140 -1.45 4.49 6.21
N SER A 141 -0.14 4.42 6.45
CA SER A 141 0.46 4.00 7.72
C SER A 141 1.84 4.60 7.90
N GLU A 142 2.24 4.76 9.14
CA GLU A 142 3.57 5.20 9.55
C GLU A 142 3.93 4.58 10.90
N GLY A 143 5.22 4.54 11.23
CA GLY A 143 5.68 4.02 12.52
C GLY A 143 7.18 3.73 12.55
N LYS A 144 7.64 3.02 13.58
CA LYS A 144 9.05 2.69 13.80
C LYS A 144 9.48 1.52 12.93
N GLY A 145 10.36 1.80 11.98
CA GLY A 145 10.92 0.78 11.10
C GLY A 145 12.23 0.18 11.62
N PHE A 146 12.96 -0.43 10.71
CA PHE A 146 14.19 -1.18 10.99
C PHE A 146 15.29 -0.34 11.69
N PHE A 147 15.41 0.94 11.34
CA PHE A 147 16.43 1.83 11.90
C PHE A 147 15.95 2.59 13.15
N GLY A 148 14.80 2.25 13.69
CA GLY A 148 14.16 2.94 14.80
C GLY A 148 13.27 4.01 14.28
N ASN A 149 13.17 5.06 15.01
CA ASN A 149 12.45 5.93 14.65
C ASN A 149 12.54 7.20 15.03
N ASP A 150 11.70 7.77 14.71
CA ASP A 150 10.63 8.44 15.01
C ASP A 150 10.74 9.73 15.53
N ILE A 151 11.42 10.57 14.86
CA ILE A 151 11.38 11.87 15.48
C ILE A 151 10.28 12.73 14.93
N THR A 152 9.66 12.30 13.90
CA THR A 152 8.44 12.83 13.38
C THR A 152 8.15 12.30 12.03
N ASP A 153 7.31 11.50 11.94
CA ASP A 153 6.11 11.59 11.23
C ASP A 153 6.24 12.36 9.94
N GLY A 154 5.75 11.76 8.90
CA GLY A 154 5.56 12.46 7.65
C GLY A 154 4.72 13.71 7.89
N LEU A 155 5.35 14.86 7.82
CA LEU A 155 4.62 16.12 7.85
C LEU A 155 4.08 16.34 6.43
N PRO A 156 2.77 16.20 6.20
CA PRO A 156 2.23 16.56 4.91
C PRO A 156 2.58 18.02 4.67
N GLY A 157 3.29 18.25 3.57
CA GLY A 157 3.38 19.55 2.98
C GLY A 157 2.02 19.95 2.39
N SER A 158 2.01 20.66 1.31
CA SER A 158 0.78 20.99 0.58
C SER A 158 0.41 19.87 -0.39
N GLY A 159 -0.49 18.96 0.00
CA GLY A 159 -1.19 18.07 -0.91
C GLY A 159 -0.38 16.99 -1.63
N ASP A 160 0.72 17.34 -2.23
CA ASP A 160 1.61 16.49 -3.04
C ASP A 160 3.06 16.44 -2.51
N THR A 161 3.38 17.20 -1.45
CA THR A 161 4.70 17.28 -0.85
C THR A 161 4.71 16.59 0.51
N LEU A 162 5.70 15.73 0.76
CA LEU A 162 5.95 15.06 2.03
C LEU A 162 7.34 15.45 2.54
N ARG A 163 7.45 15.92 3.78
CA ARG A 163 8.70 16.21 4.48
C ARG A 163 8.90 15.21 5.60
N MET A 164 10.10 14.67 5.73
CA MET A 164 10.34 13.49 6.56
C MET A 164 11.65 13.59 7.32
N ARG A 165 11.64 13.00 8.53
CA ARG A 165 12.85 12.82 9.37
C ARG A 165 12.78 11.41 9.94
N GLU A 166 13.51 10.45 9.36
CA GLU A 166 13.49 9.03 9.71
C GLU A 166 12.08 8.42 9.51
N PHE A 167 11.45 8.72 8.39
CA PHE A 167 10.11 8.21 8.09
C PHE A 167 10.15 6.76 7.61
N HIS A 168 9.29 5.95 8.19
CA HIS A 168 8.93 4.62 7.74
C HIS A 168 7.41 4.55 7.60
N GLY A 169 6.90 4.20 6.41
CA GLY A 169 5.47 4.18 6.22
C GLY A 169 5.02 3.85 4.80
N VAL A 170 3.73 3.92 4.59
CA VAL A 170 3.08 3.69 3.30
C VAL A 170 2.27 4.91 2.90
N LEU A 171 2.49 5.38 1.68
CA LEU A 171 1.67 6.38 1.02
C LEU A 171 0.62 5.71 0.14
N LEU A 172 -0.55 6.32 0.06
CA LEU A 172 -1.67 5.90 -0.78
C LEU A 172 -1.97 6.97 -1.82
N PHE A 173 -1.89 6.60 -3.09
CA PHE A 173 -2.36 7.36 -4.25
C PHE A 173 -3.69 6.77 -4.72
N SER A 174 -4.79 7.46 -4.43
CA SER A 174 -6.14 6.96 -4.70
C SER A 174 -6.63 7.22 -6.14
N ALA A 175 -6.01 8.16 -6.85
CA ALA A 175 -6.33 8.41 -8.25
C ALA A 175 -5.68 7.34 -9.16
N PRO A 176 -6.36 6.88 -10.23
CA PRO A 176 -5.76 5.95 -11.18
C PRO A 176 -4.55 6.55 -11.88
N VAL A 177 -3.46 5.78 -11.95
CA VAL A 177 -2.18 6.23 -12.51
C VAL A 177 -1.63 5.27 -13.58
N THR A 178 -0.98 5.82 -14.60
CA THR A 178 -0.10 5.11 -15.52
C THR A 178 1.35 5.56 -15.35
N SER A 179 1.56 6.68 -14.67
CA SER A 179 2.88 7.20 -14.32
C SER A 179 2.79 8.02 -13.04
N LEU A 180 3.84 7.94 -12.22
CA LEU A 180 4.05 8.77 -11.03
C LEU A 180 5.43 9.40 -11.16
N SER A 181 5.56 10.69 -10.90
CA SER A 181 6.87 11.33 -10.79
C SER A 181 7.03 12.04 -9.46
N PHE A 182 8.26 12.08 -8.98
CA PHE A 182 8.61 12.81 -7.77
C PHE A 182 10.08 13.26 -7.80
N THR A 183 10.39 14.27 -6.99
CA THR A 183 11.75 14.71 -6.73
C THR A 183 12.10 14.49 -5.27
N THR A 184 13.37 14.21 -4.98
CA THR A 184 13.88 14.09 -3.62
C THR A 184 14.95 15.12 -3.34
N THR A 185 14.93 15.74 -2.17
CA THR A 185 15.94 16.70 -1.70
C THR A 185 15.94 16.78 -0.18
N PRO A 186 17.09 17.10 0.46
CA PRO A 186 18.46 17.14 -0.04
C PRO A 186 19.10 15.75 -0.13
N THR A 187 20.43 15.69 -0.29
CA THR A 187 21.22 14.46 -0.17
C THR A 187 21.08 13.89 1.23
N GLU A 188 20.85 12.59 1.30
CA GLU A 188 20.83 11.82 2.53
C GLU A 188 21.79 10.62 2.42
N PHE A 189 22.14 9.99 3.55
CA PHE A 189 23.02 8.83 3.52
C PHE A 189 22.41 7.66 2.75
N TRP A 190 21.14 7.33 3.04
CA TRP A 190 20.40 6.27 2.35
C TRP A 190 18.93 6.26 2.79
N HIS A 191 18.05 6.06 1.83
CA HIS A 191 16.65 5.73 2.02
C HIS A 191 16.16 4.86 0.86
N ALA A 192 14.99 4.27 0.97
CA ALA A 192 14.51 3.37 -0.08
C ALA A 192 12.99 3.40 -0.25
N PHE A 193 12.54 2.87 -1.39
CA PHE A 193 11.12 2.72 -1.69
C PHE A 193 10.79 1.40 -2.40
N SER A 194 9.52 1.02 -2.32
CA SER A 194 8.89 0.01 -3.16
C SER A 194 7.44 0.39 -3.47
N PHE A 195 6.85 -0.19 -4.52
CA PHE A 195 5.47 0.07 -4.92
C PHE A 195 4.61 -1.17 -4.79
N ALA A 196 3.30 -0.97 -4.53
CA ALA A 196 2.32 -2.02 -4.56
C ALA A 196 1.00 -1.57 -5.18
N ARG A 197 0.22 -2.54 -5.62
CA ARG A 197 -1.17 -2.35 -6.05
C ARG A 197 -2.11 -3.24 -5.25
N ALA A 198 -3.35 -2.79 -5.08
CA ALA A 198 -4.38 -3.66 -4.52
C ALA A 198 -4.55 -4.92 -5.38
N VAL A 199 -4.60 -6.06 -4.74
CA VAL A 199 -4.98 -7.33 -5.40
C VAL A 199 -6.50 -7.36 -5.44
N PRO A 200 -7.13 -7.54 -6.62
CA PRO A 200 -8.57 -7.75 -6.68
C PRO A 200 -8.95 -8.94 -5.78
N GLU A 201 -9.95 -8.74 -4.93
CA GLU A 201 -10.43 -9.83 -4.09
C GLU A 201 -10.80 -11.04 -4.98
N PRO A 202 -10.34 -12.24 -4.62
CA PRO A 202 -10.78 -13.43 -5.34
C PRO A 202 -12.30 -13.46 -5.40
N GLY A 203 -12.88 -13.76 -6.56
CA GLY A 203 -14.33 -13.85 -6.73
C GLY A 203 -15.04 -14.84 -5.80
N THR A 204 -14.30 -15.45 -4.86
CA THR A 204 -14.81 -16.32 -3.79
C THR A 204 -15.84 -15.63 -2.92
N LEU A 205 -15.69 -14.34 -2.59
CA LEU A 205 -16.69 -13.58 -1.83
C LEU A 205 -17.99 -13.43 -2.63
N ALA A 206 -17.89 -13.16 -3.92
CA ALA A 206 -19.05 -13.10 -4.80
C ALA A 206 -19.72 -14.48 -4.93
N LEU A 207 -18.95 -15.57 -5.01
CA LEU A 207 -19.46 -16.93 -5.04
C LEU A 207 -20.13 -17.33 -3.73
N VAL A 208 -19.55 -16.98 -2.58
CA VAL A 208 -20.16 -17.21 -1.26
C VAL A 208 -21.47 -16.43 -1.13
N ALA A 209 -21.49 -15.16 -1.53
CA ALA A 209 -22.70 -14.34 -1.51
C ALA A 209 -23.79 -14.94 -2.43
N ALA A 210 -23.42 -15.37 -3.63
CA ALA A 210 -24.33 -16.04 -4.56
C ALA A 210 -24.85 -17.37 -4.02
N ALA A 211 -23.99 -18.17 -3.37
CA ALA A 211 -24.38 -19.43 -2.72
C ALA A 211 -25.36 -19.22 -1.58
N LEU A 212 -25.12 -18.21 -0.73
CA LEU A 212 -26.04 -17.85 0.37
C LEU A 212 -27.38 -17.36 -0.13
N LEU A 213 -27.40 -16.53 -1.17
CA LEU A 213 -28.63 -16.07 -1.82
C LEU A 213 -29.40 -17.24 -2.44
N GLY A 214 -28.70 -18.16 -3.11
CA GLY A 214 -29.30 -19.37 -3.68
C GLY A 214 -29.91 -20.30 -2.62
N ALA A 215 -29.19 -20.53 -1.52
CA ALA A 215 -29.69 -21.33 -0.39
C ALA A 215 -30.91 -20.67 0.28
N GLY A 216 -30.90 -19.34 0.43
CA GLY A 216 -32.04 -18.58 0.94
C GLY A 216 -33.29 -18.67 0.06
N ALA A 217 -33.11 -18.63 -1.25
CA ALA A 217 -34.21 -18.78 -2.21
C ALA A 217 -34.81 -20.19 -2.18
N LEU A 218 -33.99 -21.23 -2.07
CA LEU A 218 -34.45 -22.63 -1.96
C LEU A 218 -35.21 -22.88 -0.67
N THR A 219 -34.79 -22.35 0.46
CA THR A 219 -35.49 -22.50 1.74
C THR A 219 -36.83 -21.79 1.72
N ARG A 220 -36.94 -20.66 1.02
CA ARG A 220 -38.19 -19.92 0.86
C ARG A 220 -39.20 -20.71 0.01
N ARG A 221 -38.78 -21.35 -1.08
CA ARG A 221 -39.64 -22.20 -1.93
C ARG A 221 -40.22 -23.40 -1.16
N ARG A 222 -39.41 -24.07 -0.33
CA ARG A 222 -39.87 -25.21 0.49
C ARG A 222 -40.87 -24.84 1.57
N ARG A 223 -41.00 -23.59 1.95
CA ARG A 223 -42.00 -23.13 2.94
C ARG A 223 -43.32 -22.68 2.31
N LEU A 224 -43.37 -22.55 0.99
CA LEU A 224 -44.56 -22.13 0.24
C LEU A 224 -45.25 -23.30 -0.49
N ALA A 225 -44.61 -24.47 -0.52
CA ALA A 225 -45.15 -25.75 -0.98
C ALA A 225 -45.60 -26.60 0.22
#